data_2e4dab919f51f8e34d6b2ed189723134
#
_entry.id   2e4dab919f51f8e34d6b2ed189723134
#
_cell.length_a   1.000
_cell.length_b   1.000
_cell.length_c   1.000
_cell.angle_alpha   90.00
_cell.angle_beta   90.00
_cell.angle_gamma   90.00
#
_symmetry.space_group_name_H-M   'P 1'
#
loop_
_entity.id
_entity.type
_entity.pdbx_description
1 polymer ?
#
loop_
_entity_poly.entity_id
_entity_poly.type
_entity_poly.pdbx_seq_one_letter_code
_entity_poly.pdbx_strand_id
1 'polypeptide(L)'
;MVFINLDAASDRRAFMEAQARRHGLRLERLRATEPTDFAPGQYERLSGQWERILTPNELAAFLSHKRAWARAATEPEGLIVFEDDAVLSPRFREVAERLPADLDLINLEDVGRRKFFRRAGPVMTGRNFTVSRVARERSGAGAYHLSPEGAERLLALAETRAAPVDAFMYGVARLDIGQVEPALTTQAHLLAEMGVDPGIQTSTSIDKRRTLHAVGAARLRHGWRRLATQTAMAGFHLRRLTDLSLRKTAFDLNEFETAADPPPEQGQSARDQTAS
;
A
#
# COMPACT_ATOMS: atom_id res chain seq x y z
N MET A 1 -10.67 -7.95 4.98
CA MET A 1 -9.54 -6.99 4.98
C MET A 1 -8.44 -7.51 5.87
N VAL A 2 -7.16 -7.26 5.54
CA VAL A 2 -6.00 -7.67 6.34
C VAL A 2 -5.01 -6.54 6.52
N PHE A 3 -4.25 -6.55 7.61
CA PHE A 3 -3.07 -5.70 7.78
C PHE A 3 -1.82 -6.54 8.05
N ILE A 4 -0.73 -6.17 7.40
CA ILE A 4 0.57 -6.84 7.51
C ILE A 4 1.31 -6.20 8.69
N ASN A 5 1.73 -7.03 9.67
CA ASN A 5 2.37 -6.51 10.87
C ASN A 5 3.41 -7.50 11.43
N LEU A 6 4.57 -7.00 11.84
CA LEU A 6 5.63 -7.76 12.50
C LEU A 6 5.21 -8.16 13.93
N ASP A 7 5.66 -9.31 14.40
CA ASP A 7 5.38 -9.77 15.77
C ASP A 7 5.92 -8.79 16.83
N ALA A 8 7.06 -8.19 16.57
CA ALA A 8 7.69 -7.21 17.45
C ALA A 8 6.99 -5.83 17.47
N ALA A 9 6.14 -5.51 16.48
CA ALA A 9 5.49 -4.21 16.35
C ALA A 9 4.10 -4.21 17.02
N SER A 10 4.06 -4.42 18.33
CA SER A 10 2.82 -4.52 19.12
C SER A 10 2.03 -3.22 19.19
N ASP A 11 2.71 -2.07 19.23
CA ASP A 11 2.14 -0.73 19.22
C ASP A 11 1.41 -0.45 17.89
N ARG A 12 2.01 -0.78 16.76
CA ARG A 12 1.39 -0.67 15.43
C ARG A 12 0.21 -1.62 15.26
N ARG A 13 0.31 -2.83 15.83
CA ARG A 13 -0.81 -3.75 15.89
C ARG A 13 -1.99 -3.14 16.66
N ALA A 14 -1.75 -2.63 17.86
CA ALA A 14 -2.77 -1.99 18.69
C ALA A 14 -3.41 -0.78 17.98
N PHE A 15 -2.62 -0.01 17.26
CA PHE A 15 -3.06 1.11 16.44
C PHE A 15 -4.03 0.67 15.34
N MET A 16 -3.69 -0.35 14.54
CA MET A 16 -4.57 -0.87 13.49
C MET A 16 -5.86 -1.48 14.06
N GLU A 17 -5.77 -2.20 15.19
CA GLU A 17 -6.93 -2.76 15.88
C GLU A 17 -7.85 -1.65 16.44
N ALA A 18 -7.29 -0.54 16.93
CA ALA A 18 -8.05 0.62 17.37
C ALA A 18 -8.80 1.29 16.20
N GLN A 19 -8.14 1.49 15.06
CA GLN A 19 -8.79 2.00 13.85
C GLN A 19 -9.90 1.06 13.37
N ALA A 20 -9.66 -0.26 13.39
CA ALA A 20 -10.67 -1.25 13.02
C ALA A 20 -11.94 -1.09 13.88
N ARG A 21 -11.78 -0.95 15.20
CA ARG A 21 -12.91 -0.70 16.12
C ARG A 21 -13.61 0.62 15.83
N ARG A 22 -12.85 1.71 15.64
CA ARG A 22 -13.39 3.06 15.37
C ARG A 22 -14.25 3.08 14.11
N HIS A 23 -13.80 2.42 13.05
CA HIS A 23 -14.49 2.40 11.74
C HIS A 23 -15.47 1.22 11.59
N GLY A 24 -15.62 0.36 12.60
CA GLY A 24 -16.49 -0.83 12.53
C GLY A 24 -16.04 -1.83 11.45
N LEU A 25 -14.73 -1.99 11.26
CA LEU A 25 -14.15 -2.85 10.24
C LEU A 25 -13.80 -4.24 10.81
N ARG A 26 -13.93 -5.27 9.98
CA ARG A 26 -13.33 -6.59 10.21
C ARG A 26 -11.92 -6.59 9.62
N LEU A 27 -10.92 -6.36 10.45
CA LEU A 27 -9.53 -6.28 10.07
C LEU A 27 -8.74 -7.40 10.75
N GLU A 28 -8.18 -8.31 9.95
CA GLU A 28 -7.41 -9.45 10.42
C GLU A 28 -5.91 -9.18 10.28
N ARG A 29 -5.14 -9.56 11.29
CA ARG A 29 -3.69 -9.47 11.24
C ARG A 29 -3.10 -10.56 10.37
N LEU A 30 -2.32 -10.20 9.38
CA LEU A 30 -1.42 -11.09 8.65
C LEU A 30 0.00 -10.89 9.20
N ARG A 31 0.55 -11.94 9.87
CA ARG A 31 1.93 -11.87 10.36
C ARG A 31 2.88 -11.56 9.21
N ALA A 32 3.70 -10.51 9.34
CA ALA A 32 4.73 -10.19 8.36
C ALA A 32 5.81 -11.27 8.32
N THR A 33 6.37 -11.49 7.14
CA THR A 33 7.56 -12.34 6.96
C THR A 33 8.78 -11.55 7.43
N GLU A 34 9.68 -12.21 8.14
CA GLU A 34 10.96 -11.69 8.57
C GLU A 34 12.11 -12.36 7.80
N PRO A 35 13.32 -11.75 7.75
CA PRO A 35 14.46 -12.38 7.11
C PRO A 35 14.82 -13.77 7.65
N THR A 36 14.49 -14.04 8.90
CA THR A 36 14.65 -15.33 9.58
C THR A 36 13.69 -16.41 9.09
N ASP A 37 12.60 -16.03 8.43
CA ASP A 37 11.62 -16.95 7.86
C ASP A 37 12.02 -17.46 6.45
N PHE A 38 13.11 -16.97 5.87
CA PHE A 38 13.52 -17.37 4.53
C PHE A 38 13.91 -18.84 4.47
N ALA A 39 13.39 -19.55 3.46
CA ALA A 39 13.86 -20.89 3.17
C ALA A 39 15.35 -20.85 2.71
N PRO A 40 16.12 -21.91 2.91
CA PRO A 40 17.52 -21.99 2.47
C PRO A 40 17.68 -21.60 1.00
N GLY A 41 18.59 -20.66 0.72
CA GLY A 41 18.87 -20.14 -0.61
C GLY A 41 17.75 -19.29 -1.23
N GLN A 42 16.68 -18.95 -0.52
CA GLN A 42 15.58 -18.13 -1.04
C GLN A 42 16.01 -16.70 -1.31
N TYR A 43 16.79 -16.12 -0.40
CA TYR A 43 17.29 -14.76 -0.56
C TYR A 43 18.19 -14.65 -1.79
N GLU A 44 19.13 -15.58 -1.97
CA GLU A 44 20.06 -15.60 -3.10
C GLU A 44 19.35 -15.74 -4.44
N ARG A 45 18.28 -16.53 -4.50
CA ARG A 45 17.49 -16.71 -5.73
C ARG A 45 16.70 -15.48 -6.12
N LEU A 46 16.13 -14.76 -5.14
CA LEU A 46 15.13 -13.71 -5.39
C LEU A 46 15.70 -12.30 -5.32
N SER A 47 16.69 -12.03 -4.44
CA SER A 47 17.16 -10.66 -4.18
C SER A 47 17.74 -9.95 -5.40
N GLY A 48 18.34 -10.70 -6.35
CA GLY A 48 18.96 -10.16 -7.59
C GLY A 48 18.00 -10.00 -8.77
N GLN A 49 16.69 -10.16 -8.59
CA GLN A 49 15.73 -10.16 -9.70
C GLN A 49 15.25 -8.76 -10.13
N TRP A 50 15.61 -7.71 -9.40
CA TRP A 50 15.27 -6.31 -9.68
C TRP A 50 16.44 -5.54 -10.34
N GLU A 51 16.32 -4.22 -10.41
CA GLU A 51 17.36 -3.29 -10.94
C GLU A 51 18.57 -3.12 -10.00
N ARG A 52 18.46 -3.66 -8.81
CA ARG A 52 19.48 -3.76 -7.77
C ARG A 52 19.22 -4.98 -6.89
N ILE A 53 20.16 -5.30 -6.03
CA ILE A 53 19.95 -6.32 -5.02
C ILE A 53 18.96 -5.76 -3.98
N LEU A 54 17.94 -6.55 -3.63
CA LEU A 54 17.04 -6.25 -2.53
C LEU A 54 17.75 -6.46 -1.19
N THR A 55 17.45 -5.60 -0.23
CA THR A 55 17.83 -5.89 1.16
C THR A 55 16.99 -7.05 1.71
N PRO A 56 17.44 -7.76 2.76
CA PRO A 56 16.63 -8.81 3.39
C PRO A 56 15.24 -8.31 3.80
N ASN A 57 15.15 -7.10 4.38
CA ASN A 57 13.87 -6.52 4.79
C ASN A 57 12.94 -6.19 3.60
N GLU A 58 13.49 -5.72 2.48
CA GLU A 58 12.69 -5.49 1.26
C GLU A 58 12.15 -6.80 0.67
N LEU A 59 12.93 -7.87 0.71
CA LEU A 59 12.45 -9.18 0.27
C LEU A 59 11.42 -9.74 1.26
N ALA A 60 11.62 -9.56 2.56
CA ALA A 60 10.65 -9.97 3.58
C ALA A 60 9.31 -9.24 3.43
N ALA A 61 9.33 -7.93 3.19
CA ALA A 61 8.13 -7.15 2.87
C ALA A 61 7.44 -7.68 1.60
N PHE A 62 8.20 -7.94 0.53
CA PHE A 62 7.66 -8.54 -0.70
C PHE A 62 6.99 -9.89 -0.45
N LEU A 63 7.59 -10.77 0.34
CA LEU A 63 7.03 -12.07 0.67
C LEU A 63 5.79 -11.95 1.58
N SER A 64 5.73 -10.96 2.44
CA SER A 64 4.54 -10.65 3.24
C SER A 64 3.35 -10.28 2.35
N HIS A 65 3.57 -9.39 1.38
CA HIS A 65 2.54 -9.03 0.40
C HIS A 65 2.18 -10.20 -0.52
N LYS A 66 3.16 -11.04 -0.94
CA LYS A 66 2.86 -12.28 -1.71
C LYS A 66 1.88 -13.18 -0.97
N ARG A 67 1.98 -13.30 0.37
CA ARG A 67 1.00 -14.05 1.18
C ARG A 67 -0.38 -13.38 1.19
N ALA A 68 -0.44 -12.05 1.27
CA ALA A 68 -1.70 -11.32 1.14
C ALA A 68 -2.33 -11.52 -0.25
N TRP A 69 -1.53 -11.52 -1.33
CA TRP A 69 -2.02 -11.81 -2.68
C TRP A 69 -2.53 -13.23 -2.82
N ALA A 70 -1.85 -14.22 -2.21
CA ALA A 70 -2.35 -15.61 -2.19
C ALA A 70 -3.72 -15.72 -1.52
N ARG A 71 -3.97 -14.94 -0.48
CA ARG A 71 -5.28 -14.85 0.13
C ARG A 71 -6.29 -14.12 -0.76
N ALA A 72 -5.90 -12.99 -1.38
CA ALA A 72 -6.79 -12.25 -2.28
C ALA A 72 -7.29 -13.10 -3.45
N ALA A 73 -6.47 -14.00 -3.98
CA ALA A 73 -6.84 -14.90 -5.06
C ALA A 73 -7.95 -15.92 -4.66
N THR A 74 -8.18 -16.13 -3.37
CA THR A 74 -9.21 -17.05 -2.86
C THR A 74 -10.46 -16.36 -2.32
N GLU A 75 -10.45 -15.03 -2.22
CA GLU A 75 -11.58 -14.23 -1.75
C GLU A 75 -12.42 -13.74 -2.94
N PRO A 76 -13.71 -14.08 -3.04
CA PRO A 76 -14.54 -13.78 -4.23
C PRO A 76 -14.60 -12.29 -4.59
N GLU A 77 -14.54 -11.41 -3.59
CA GLU A 77 -14.58 -9.95 -3.77
C GLU A 77 -13.17 -9.32 -3.71
N GLY A 78 -12.11 -10.15 -3.76
CA GLY A 78 -10.75 -9.70 -3.54
C GLY A 78 -10.48 -9.34 -2.08
N LEU A 79 -9.40 -8.62 -1.84
CA LEU A 79 -8.93 -8.33 -0.50
C LEU A 79 -8.40 -6.90 -0.39
N ILE A 80 -8.79 -6.18 0.66
CA ILE A 80 -8.13 -4.95 1.04
C ILE A 80 -6.96 -5.30 1.96
N VAL A 81 -5.76 -4.81 1.58
CA VAL A 81 -4.50 -5.04 2.28
C VAL A 81 -3.97 -3.70 2.79
N PHE A 82 -3.52 -3.68 4.04
CA PHE A 82 -2.87 -2.53 4.68
C PHE A 82 -1.47 -2.89 5.17
N GLU A 83 -0.57 -1.91 5.18
CA GLU A 83 0.58 -1.90 6.08
C GLU A 83 0.15 -1.40 7.47
N ASP A 84 0.94 -1.70 8.50
CA ASP A 84 0.55 -1.47 9.89
C ASP A 84 0.70 -0.01 10.38
N ASP A 85 1.05 0.90 9.48
CA ASP A 85 1.12 2.34 9.70
C ASP A 85 0.15 3.15 8.82
N ALA A 86 -0.80 2.48 8.18
CA ALA A 86 -1.84 3.14 7.42
C ALA A 86 -2.83 3.85 8.35
N VAL A 87 -3.05 5.16 8.14
CA VAL A 87 -4.09 5.96 8.81
C VAL A 87 -5.31 6.04 7.92
N LEU A 88 -6.49 5.72 8.46
CA LEU A 88 -7.73 5.62 7.71
C LEU A 88 -8.57 6.89 7.84
N SER A 89 -9.10 7.39 6.72
CA SER A 89 -10.10 8.45 6.66
C SER A 89 -11.43 8.00 7.32
N PRO A 90 -12.20 8.88 7.95
CA PRO A 90 -13.52 8.58 8.51
C PRO A 90 -14.51 7.96 7.52
N ARG A 91 -14.41 8.30 6.23
CA ARG A 91 -15.28 7.73 5.17
C ARG A 91 -14.75 6.44 4.56
N PHE A 92 -13.66 5.86 5.13
CA PHE A 92 -13.03 4.65 4.58
C PHE A 92 -14.06 3.53 4.36
N ARG A 93 -14.85 3.18 5.38
CA ARG A 93 -15.82 2.09 5.31
C ARG A 93 -16.86 2.30 4.21
N GLU A 94 -17.47 3.48 4.17
CA GLU A 94 -18.51 3.80 3.19
C GLU A 94 -18.01 3.64 1.74
N VAL A 95 -16.78 4.09 1.47
CA VAL A 95 -16.20 4.02 0.11
C VAL A 95 -15.71 2.62 -0.21
N ALA A 96 -15.09 1.93 0.75
CA ALA A 96 -14.55 0.58 0.57
C ALA A 96 -15.64 -0.45 0.20
N GLU A 97 -16.87 -0.27 0.72
CA GLU A 97 -18.04 -1.12 0.40
C GLU A 97 -18.59 -0.88 -1.02
N ARG A 98 -18.07 0.11 -1.75
CA ARG A 98 -18.57 0.54 -3.07
C ARG A 98 -17.52 0.56 -4.16
N LEU A 99 -16.36 -0.07 -3.92
CA LEU A 99 -15.29 -0.09 -4.92
C LEU A 99 -15.73 -0.86 -6.17
N PRO A 100 -15.32 -0.42 -7.38
CA PRO A 100 -15.64 -1.15 -8.60
C PRO A 100 -14.90 -2.49 -8.67
N ALA A 101 -15.56 -3.50 -9.22
CA ALA A 101 -15.01 -4.86 -9.32
C ALA A 101 -14.18 -5.11 -10.60
N ASP A 102 -14.22 -4.17 -11.56
CA ASP A 102 -13.63 -4.33 -12.91
C ASP A 102 -12.15 -3.91 -13.00
N LEU A 103 -11.49 -3.68 -11.88
CA LEU A 103 -10.08 -3.30 -11.80
C LEU A 103 -9.26 -4.39 -11.09
N ASP A 104 -8.05 -4.64 -11.58
CA ASP A 104 -7.15 -5.59 -10.93
C ASP A 104 -6.69 -5.10 -9.56
N LEU A 105 -6.40 -3.80 -9.46
CA LEU A 105 -5.93 -3.17 -8.24
C LEU A 105 -6.50 -1.76 -8.09
N ILE A 106 -6.95 -1.42 -6.89
CA ILE A 106 -7.38 -0.05 -6.56
C ILE A 106 -6.50 0.47 -5.43
N ASN A 107 -5.69 1.49 -5.73
CA ASN A 107 -4.90 2.16 -4.71
C ASN A 107 -5.81 3.07 -3.86
N LEU A 108 -5.74 2.91 -2.54
CA LEU A 108 -6.54 3.66 -1.56
C LEU A 108 -5.73 4.77 -0.89
N GLU A 109 -4.40 4.80 -1.14
CA GLU A 109 -3.41 5.60 -0.45
C GLU A 109 -2.97 6.84 -1.26
N ASP A 110 -2.67 7.94 -0.57
CA ASP A 110 -1.81 9.00 -1.10
C ASP A 110 -0.47 9.05 -0.37
N VAL A 111 0.60 9.09 -1.14
CA VAL A 111 1.99 9.26 -0.67
C VAL A 111 2.61 10.59 -1.11
N GLY A 112 1.78 11.56 -1.49
CA GLY A 112 2.20 12.90 -1.91
C GLY A 112 2.92 12.97 -3.27
N ARG A 113 2.99 11.86 -4.03
CA ARG A 113 3.70 11.79 -5.32
C ARG A 113 2.76 11.96 -6.50
N ARG A 114 3.33 12.44 -7.63
CA ARG A 114 2.57 12.54 -8.89
C ARG A 114 2.49 11.18 -9.58
N LYS A 115 1.29 10.86 -10.09
CA LYS A 115 0.95 9.66 -10.87
C LYS A 115 0.50 10.04 -12.27
N PHE A 116 0.61 9.11 -13.22
CA PHE A 116 0.06 9.29 -14.57
C PHE A 116 -1.38 8.77 -14.59
N PHE A 117 -2.34 9.66 -14.63
CA PHE A 117 -3.75 9.35 -14.77
C PHE A 117 -4.18 9.34 -16.23
N ARG A 118 -5.13 8.48 -16.61
CA ARG A 118 -5.80 8.55 -17.91
C ARG A 118 -6.76 9.74 -17.95
N ARG A 119 -6.82 10.43 -19.09
CA ARG A 119 -7.73 11.57 -19.30
C ARG A 119 -9.16 11.16 -19.63
N ALA A 120 -9.41 9.87 -19.85
CA ALA A 120 -10.73 9.35 -20.26
C ALA A 120 -11.85 9.48 -19.20
N GLY A 121 -11.59 10.22 -18.10
CA GLY A 121 -12.53 10.36 -16.99
C GLY A 121 -12.42 9.23 -15.96
N PRO A 122 -13.19 9.34 -14.86
CA PRO A 122 -13.19 8.32 -13.81
C PRO A 122 -13.89 7.05 -14.29
N VAL A 123 -13.46 5.90 -13.75
CA VAL A 123 -14.14 4.61 -13.93
C VAL A 123 -15.46 4.60 -13.15
N MET A 124 -15.44 5.23 -11.99
CA MET A 124 -16.59 5.34 -11.10
C MET A 124 -16.65 6.71 -10.45
N THR A 125 -17.87 7.24 -10.32
CA THR A 125 -18.16 8.45 -9.54
C THR A 125 -19.21 8.12 -8.51
N GLY A 126 -18.83 8.18 -7.23
CA GLY A 126 -19.73 8.10 -6.08
C GLY A 126 -20.16 9.50 -5.63
N ARG A 127 -20.89 9.56 -4.50
CA ARG A 127 -21.39 10.83 -3.95
C ARG A 127 -20.27 11.79 -3.54
N ASN A 128 -19.20 11.25 -2.94
CA ASN A 128 -18.09 12.01 -2.34
C ASN A 128 -16.71 11.43 -2.71
N PHE A 129 -16.64 10.59 -3.74
CA PHE A 129 -15.40 10.02 -4.23
C PHE A 129 -15.47 9.71 -5.73
N THR A 130 -14.31 9.54 -6.34
CA THR A 130 -14.16 9.00 -7.69
C THR A 130 -13.10 7.91 -7.68
N VAL A 131 -13.16 7.01 -8.67
CA VAL A 131 -12.08 6.07 -8.97
C VAL A 131 -11.56 6.39 -10.36
N SER A 132 -10.33 6.88 -10.42
CA SER A 132 -9.67 7.29 -11.66
C SER A 132 -8.67 6.23 -12.12
N ARG A 133 -8.64 5.90 -13.44
CA ARG A 133 -7.62 4.95 -13.97
C ARG A 133 -6.23 5.56 -13.93
N VAL A 134 -5.28 4.78 -13.40
CA VAL A 134 -3.86 5.12 -13.32
C VAL A 134 -3.10 4.36 -14.41
N ALA A 135 -2.46 5.08 -15.31
CA ALA A 135 -1.63 4.47 -16.36
C ALA A 135 -0.23 4.08 -15.82
N ARG A 136 0.27 4.79 -14.83
CA ARG A 136 1.53 4.49 -14.15
C ARG A 136 1.55 5.04 -12.74
N GLU A 137 1.75 4.14 -11.81
CA GLU A 137 2.08 4.39 -10.40
C GLU A 137 3.55 4.00 -10.14
N ARG A 138 4.14 4.50 -9.07
CA ARG A 138 5.53 4.21 -8.70
C ARG A 138 5.73 3.97 -7.21
N SER A 139 4.72 4.19 -6.39
CA SER A 139 4.86 4.14 -4.93
C SER A 139 3.49 4.02 -4.27
N GLY A 140 3.50 3.52 -3.05
CA GLY A 140 2.29 3.36 -2.27
C GLY A 140 1.79 1.90 -2.29
N ALA A 141 2.29 1.09 -1.36
CA ALA A 141 1.78 -0.25 -1.09
C ALA A 141 1.11 -0.34 0.29
N GLY A 142 0.95 0.82 0.96
CA GLY A 142 0.44 0.91 2.33
C GLY A 142 -1.05 0.60 2.46
N ALA A 143 -1.84 0.81 1.39
CA ALA A 143 -3.26 0.44 1.37
C ALA A 143 -3.78 0.26 -0.05
N TYR A 144 -4.32 -0.91 -0.37
CA TYR A 144 -4.90 -1.20 -1.68
C TYR A 144 -5.96 -2.30 -1.61
N HIS A 145 -6.92 -2.26 -2.52
CA HIS A 145 -7.79 -3.39 -2.84
C HIS A 145 -7.18 -4.17 -4.01
N LEU A 146 -7.19 -5.50 -3.94
CA LEU A 146 -6.70 -6.40 -4.99
C LEU A 146 -7.78 -7.40 -5.35
N SER A 147 -8.15 -7.45 -6.62
CA SER A 147 -9.09 -8.45 -7.14
C SER A 147 -8.46 -9.85 -7.18
N PRO A 148 -9.25 -10.93 -7.23
CA PRO A 148 -8.73 -12.28 -7.41
C PRO A 148 -7.86 -12.41 -8.65
N GLU A 149 -8.30 -11.86 -9.79
CA GLU A 149 -7.58 -11.89 -11.06
C GLU A 149 -6.27 -11.10 -11.00
N GLY A 150 -6.29 -9.92 -10.35
CA GLY A 150 -5.09 -9.14 -10.09
C GLY A 150 -4.08 -9.89 -9.22
N ALA A 151 -4.59 -10.60 -8.21
CA ALA A 151 -3.77 -11.42 -7.32
C ALA A 151 -3.12 -12.61 -8.06
N GLU A 152 -3.86 -13.33 -8.88
CA GLU A 152 -3.34 -14.43 -9.71
C GLU A 152 -2.21 -13.94 -10.65
N ARG A 153 -2.39 -12.77 -11.28
CA ARG A 153 -1.35 -12.17 -12.13
C ARG A 153 -0.09 -11.83 -11.35
N LEU A 154 -0.23 -11.25 -10.15
CA LEU A 154 0.90 -10.96 -9.27
C LEU A 154 1.61 -12.24 -8.83
N LEU A 155 0.87 -13.26 -8.42
CA LEU A 155 1.42 -14.53 -7.97
C LEU A 155 2.19 -15.25 -9.07
N ALA A 156 1.62 -15.34 -10.29
CA ALA A 156 2.30 -15.97 -11.42
C ALA A 156 3.66 -15.31 -11.74
N LEU A 157 3.74 -13.99 -11.65
CA LEU A 157 5.01 -13.26 -11.83
C LEU A 157 5.96 -13.44 -10.64
N ALA A 158 5.43 -13.55 -9.42
CA ALA A 158 6.19 -13.68 -8.19
C ALA A 158 6.85 -15.07 -8.01
N GLU A 159 6.55 -16.05 -8.87
CA GLU A 159 7.25 -17.33 -8.89
C GLU A 159 8.73 -17.19 -9.33
N THR A 160 9.00 -16.25 -10.23
CA THR A 160 10.34 -16.10 -10.83
C THR A 160 10.94 -14.71 -10.66
N ARG A 161 10.19 -13.75 -10.12
CA ARG A 161 10.61 -12.35 -9.98
C ARG A 161 10.33 -11.84 -8.58
N ALA A 162 11.19 -10.94 -8.11
CA ALA A 162 10.97 -10.14 -6.91
C ALA A 162 11.47 -8.72 -7.15
N ALA A 163 10.83 -7.75 -6.51
CA ALA A 163 11.18 -6.33 -6.49
C ALA A 163 10.69 -5.71 -5.17
N PRO A 164 11.03 -4.46 -4.83
CA PRO A 164 10.28 -3.73 -3.83
C PRO A 164 8.77 -3.79 -4.16
N VAL A 165 7.92 -3.91 -3.15
CA VAL A 165 6.48 -4.22 -3.32
C VAL A 165 5.81 -3.27 -4.31
N ASP A 166 5.98 -1.97 -4.11
CA ASP A 166 5.46 -0.92 -4.98
C ASP A 166 5.98 -1.03 -6.42
N ALA A 167 7.28 -1.26 -6.58
CA ALA A 167 7.87 -1.45 -7.90
C ALA A 167 7.36 -2.72 -8.59
N PHE A 168 7.08 -3.78 -7.83
CA PHE A 168 6.52 -5.02 -8.37
C PHE A 168 5.08 -4.83 -8.84
N MET A 169 4.21 -4.33 -7.97
CA MET A 169 2.79 -4.14 -8.26
C MET A 169 2.57 -3.17 -9.43
N TYR A 170 3.28 -2.05 -9.42
CA TYR A 170 3.06 -0.95 -10.36
C TYR A 170 4.02 -0.94 -11.56
N GLY A 171 5.11 -1.69 -11.50
CA GLY A 171 6.17 -1.66 -12.50
C GLY A 171 6.39 -2.97 -13.24
N VAL A 172 6.39 -4.08 -12.53
CA VAL A 172 6.63 -5.42 -13.09
C VAL A 172 5.33 -6.03 -13.59
N ALA A 173 4.26 -5.96 -12.80
CA ALA A 173 2.94 -6.41 -13.20
C ALA A 173 2.26 -5.36 -14.08
N ARG A 174 1.53 -5.83 -15.09
CA ARG A 174 0.69 -4.99 -15.95
C ARG A 174 -0.76 -5.12 -15.51
N LEU A 175 -1.09 -4.50 -14.39
CA LEU A 175 -2.42 -4.49 -13.83
C LEU A 175 -3.23 -3.32 -14.38
N ASP A 176 -4.55 -3.50 -14.42
CA ASP A 176 -5.48 -2.37 -14.59
C ASP A 176 -5.70 -1.72 -13.22
N ILE A 177 -5.21 -0.49 -13.07
CA ILE A 177 -5.07 0.17 -11.78
C ILE A 177 -6.03 1.35 -11.68
N GLY A 178 -6.79 1.40 -10.58
CA GLY A 178 -7.56 2.55 -10.13
C GLY A 178 -6.90 3.28 -8.97
N GLN A 179 -7.29 4.53 -8.78
CA GLN A 179 -6.99 5.34 -7.60
C GLN A 179 -8.27 5.95 -7.07
N VAL A 180 -8.57 5.73 -5.80
CA VAL A 180 -9.66 6.45 -5.12
C VAL A 180 -9.25 7.89 -4.83
N GLU A 181 -10.15 8.83 -5.10
CA GLU A 181 -9.93 10.26 -4.90
C GLU A 181 -11.15 10.95 -4.27
N PRO A 182 -11.01 11.72 -3.19
CA PRO A 182 -9.79 11.87 -2.38
C PRO A 182 -9.35 10.53 -1.79
N ALA A 183 -8.02 10.37 -1.56
CA ALA A 183 -7.46 9.14 -1.00
C ALA A 183 -8.08 8.82 0.38
N LEU A 184 -8.22 7.54 0.67
CA LEU A 184 -8.84 7.03 1.89
C LEU A 184 -7.84 6.74 3.00
N THR A 185 -6.55 6.70 2.64
CA THR A 185 -5.49 6.41 3.58
C THR A 185 -4.24 7.22 3.26
N THR A 186 -3.40 7.41 4.27
CA THR A 186 -2.02 7.87 4.14
C THR A 186 -1.17 7.15 5.19
N GLN A 187 0.16 7.21 5.07
CA GLN A 187 1.05 6.61 6.06
C GLN A 187 1.27 7.56 7.23
N ALA A 188 1.38 7.00 8.44
CA ALA A 188 1.52 7.77 9.67
C ALA A 188 2.69 8.77 9.64
N HIS A 189 3.84 8.37 9.07
CA HIS A 189 4.99 9.28 8.97
C HIS A 189 4.74 10.47 8.02
N LEU A 190 3.98 10.27 6.93
CA LEU A 190 3.62 11.36 6.01
C LEU A 190 2.64 12.32 6.67
N LEU A 191 1.70 11.81 7.46
CA LEU A 191 0.77 12.63 8.21
C LEU A 191 1.50 13.49 9.25
N ALA A 192 2.47 12.90 9.96
CA ALA A 192 3.32 13.62 10.91
C ALA A 192 4.18 14.71 10.21
N GLU A 193 4.70 14.45 9.01
CA GLU A 193 5.40 15.47 8.20
C GLU A 193 4.49 16.64 7.78
N MET A 194 3.18 16.40 7.69
CA MET A 194 2.16 17.45 7.44
C MET A 194 1.69 18.17 8.71
N GLY A 195 2.25 17.82 9.89
CA GLY A 195 1.96 18.46 11.17
C GLY A 195 0.75 17.90 11.92
N VAL A 196 0.20 16.77 11.47
CA VAL A 196 -0.92 16.09 12.14
C VAL A 196 -0.39 14.90 12.93
N ASP A 197 -0.78 14.78 14.20
CA ASP A 197 -0.42 13.61 15.02
C ASP A 197 -1.17 12.36 14.52
N PRO A 198 -0.47 11.35 14.03
CA PRO A 198 -1.11 10.12 13.58
C PRO A 198 -1.57 9.20 14.72
N GLY A 199 -1.27 9.52 15.98
CA GLY A 199 -1.58 8.68 17.14
C GLY A 199 -0.65 7.47 17.32
N ILE A 200 0.49 7.45 16.62
CA ILE A 200 1.51 6.39 16.69
C ILE A 200 2.90 6.96 16.43
N GLN A 201 3.92 6.39 17.07
CA GLN A 201 5.31 6.78 16.79
C GLN A 201 5.74 6.37 15.38
N THR A 202 6.28 7.32 14.62
CA THR A 202 6.63 7.17 13.20
C THR A 202 8.09 6.75 12.98
N SER A 203 8.64 5.84 13.78
CA SER A 203 9.96 5.28 13.49
C SER A 203 9.87 4.30 12.32
N THR A 204 10.50 4.64 11.20
CA THR A 204 10.61 3.74 10.04
C THR A 204 11.55 2.57 10.38
N SER A 205 11.03 1.35 10.33
CA SER A 205 11.83 0.10 10.45
C SER A 205 12.71 -0.17 9.21
N ILE A 206 12.63 0.68 8.19
CA ILE A 206 13.44 0.53 6.97
C ILE A 206 14.75 1.29 7.17
N ASP A 207 15.82 0.55 7.37
CA ASP A 207 17.19 1.06 7.36
C ASP A 207 17.42 1.97 6.16
N LYS A 208 18.01 3.17 6.41
CA LYS A 208 18.42 4.10 5.35
C LYS A 208 19.16 3.31 4.29
N ARG A 209 18.63 3.30 3.08
CA ARG A 209 19.04 2.52 1.90
C ARG A 209 20.55 2.29 1.83
N ARG A 210 21.03 1.16 2.33
CA ARG A 210 22.31 0.61 1.90
C ARG A 210 22.10 0.02 0.51
N THR A 211 22.54 0.73 -0.50
CA THR A 211 22.53 0.22 -1.89
C THR A 211 23.54 -0.91 -1.96
N LEU A 212 23.05 -2.16 -1.96
CA LEU A 212 23.89 -3.32 -2.19
C LEU A 212 24.27 -3.33 -3.69
N HIS A 213 25.54 -3.20 -3.98
CA HIS A 213 26.03 -3.17 -5.37
C HIS A 213 26.32 -4.58 -5.86
N ALA A 214 25.74 -4.93 -7.00
CA ALA A 214 26.11 -6.14 -7.73
C ALA A 214 27.49 -5.99 -8.38
N VAL A 215 28.23 -7.10 -8.50
CA VAL A 215 29.55 -7.16 -9.13
C VAL A 215 29.47 -7.98 -10.42
N GLY A 216 30.31 -7.67 -11.41
CA GLY A 216 30.44 -8.46 -12.64
C GLY A 216 29.20 -8.43 -13.55
N ALA A 217 28.85 -9.58 -14.15
CA ALA A 217 27.74 -9.72 -15.10
C ALA A 217 26.36 -9.32 -14.51
N ALA A 218 26.17 -9.43 -13.19
CA ALA A 218 24.94 -8.99 -12.52
C ALA A 218 24.77 -7.47 -12.61
N ARG A 219 25.85 -6.68 -12.56
CA ARG A 219 25.83 -5.22 -12.73
C ARG A 219 25.31 -4.80 -14.10
N LEU A 220 25.72 -5.50 -15.16
CA LEU A 220 25.25 -5.25 -16.54
C LEU A 220 23.75 -5.54 -16.66
N ARG A 221 23.26 -6.68 -16.12
CA ARG A 221 21.82 -7.01 -16.14
C ARG A 221 20.99 -5.96 -15.39
N HIS A 222 21.44 -5.49 -14.23
CA HIS A 222 20.77 -4.43 -13.48
C HIS A 222 20.77 -3.11 -14.25
N GLY A 223 21.89 -2.78 -14.92
CA GLY A 223 22.00 -1.61 -15.79
C GLY A 223 20.97 -1.62 -16.93
N TRP A 224 20.87 -2.74 -17.65
CA TRP A 224 19.89 -2.92 -18.72
C TRP A 224 18.44 -2.83 -18.24
N ARG A 225 18.10 -3.44 -17.10
CA ARG A 225 16.77 -3.34 -16.51
C ARG A 225 16.42 -1.89 -16.16
N ARG A 226 17.37 -1.17 -15.54
CA ARG A 226 17.20 0.26 -15.21
C ARG A 226 17.01 1.11 -16.46
N LEU A 227 17.79 0.86 -17.51
CA LEU A 227 17.64 1.58 -18.79
C LEU A 227 16.26 1.31 -19.42
N ALA A 228 15.80 0.07 -19.43
CA ALA A 228 14.47 -0.29 -19.91
C ALA A 228 13.36 0.43 -19.13
N THR A 229 13.48 0.53 -17.81
CA THR A 229 12.52 1.30 -16.99
C THR A 229 12.56 2.80 -17.32
N GLN A 230 13.73 3.37 -17.54
CA GLN A 230 13.89 4.79 -17.91
C GLN A 230 13.31 5.08 -19.31
N THR A 231 13.54 4.23 -20.28
CA THR A 231 12.95 4.39 -21.63
C THR A 231 11.43 4.25 -21.62
N ALA A 232 10.90 3.29 -20.85
CA ALA A 232 9.45 3.17 -20.66
C ALA A 232 8.87 4.43 -20.04
N MET A 233 9.54 5.05 -19.07
CA MET A 233 9.09 6.30 -18.45
C MET A 233 9.05 7.47 -19.44
N ALA A 234 10.01 7.56 -20.38
CA ALA A 234 9.98 8.57 -21.43
C ALA A 234 8.69 8.48 -22.29
N GLY A 235 8.24 7.26 -22.59
CA GLY A 235 6.97 7.01 -23.27
C GLY A 235 5.75 7.57 -22.52
N PHE A 236 5.70 7.42 -21.18
CA PHE A 236 4.63 8.02 -20.38
C PHE A 236 4.67 9.55 -20.39
N HIS A 237 5.85 10.16 -20.40
CA HIS A 237 5.97 11.60 -20.52
C HIS A 237 5.50 12.14 -21.88
N LEU A 238 5.79 11.45 -22.97
CA LEU A 238 5.27 11.81 -24.29
C LEU A 238 3.73 11.71 -24.36
N ARG A 239 3.15 10.68 -23.79
CA ARG A 239 1.70 10.48 -23.71
C ARG A 239 0.96 11.54 -22.88
N ARG A 240 1.66 12.39 -22.12
CA ARG A 240 1.05 13.59 -21.48
C ARG A 240 0.53 14.59 -22.51
N LEU A 241 1.04 14.58 -23.73
CA LEU A 241 0.54 15.44 -24.81
C LEU A 241 -0.82 14.97 -25.34
N THR A 242 -1.19 13.73 -25.11
CA THR A 242 -2.41 13.09 -25.65
C THR A 242 -3.37 12.65 -24.54
N ASP A 243 -3.16 11.47 -23.99
CA ASP A 243 -4.13 10.72 -23.19
C ASP A 243 -3.83 10.64 -21.69
N LEU A 244 -2.69 11.18 -21.24
CA LEU A 244 -2.29 11.14 -19.84
C LEU A 244 -2.20 12.54 -19.21
N SER A 245 -2.47 12.60 -17.90
CA SER A 245 -2.17 13.74 -17.02
C SER A 245 -1.23 13.32 -15.91
N LEU A 246 -0.21 14.13 -15.61
CA LEU A 246 0.70 13.89 -14.48
C LEU A 246 0.31 14.83 -13.34
N ARG A 247 -0.37 14.30 -12.34
CA ARG A 247 -0.87 15.06 -11.19
C ARG A 247 -0.74 14.28 -9.88
N LYS A 248 -0.89 14.94 -8.76
CA LYS A 248 -1.07 14.29 -7.45
C LYS A 248 -2.50 13.71 -7.38
N THR A 249 -2.68 12.71 -6.53
CA THR A 249 -3.98 12.24 -6.05
C THR A 249 -4.64 13.38 -5.26
N ALA A 250 -5.96 13.52 -5.36
CA ALA A 250 -6.69 14.39 -4.46
C ALA A 250 -6.61 13.82 -3.03
N PHE A 251 -6.29 14.67 -2.08
CA PHE A 251 -6.12 14.33 -0.67
C PHE A 251 -6.73 15.44 0.20
N ASP A 252 -7.54 15.08 1.18
CA ASP A 252 -8.14 16.02 2.13
C ASP A 252 -7.53 15.81 3.51
N LEU A 253 -6.62 16.71 3.91
CA LEU A 253 -5.93 16.63 5.19
C LEU A 253 -6.89 16.77 6.38
N ASN A 254 -7.97 17.57 6.26
CA ASN A 254 -8.92 17.80 7.35
C ASN A 254 -9.61 16.51 7.80
N GLU A 255 -9.80 15.54 6.90
CA GLU A 255 -10.35 14.23 7.27
C GLU A 255 -9.45 13.46 8.24
N PHE A 256 -8.15 13.68 8.18
CA PHE A 256 -7.17 12.99 9.02
C PHE A 256 -6.88 13.74 10.32
N GLU A 257 -7.08 15.04 10.38
CA GLU A 257 -6.98 15.83 11.61
C GLU A 257 -8.07 15.42 12.63
N THR A 258 -9.29 15.20 12.15
CA THR A 258 -10.39 14.73 13.00
C THR A 258 -10.28 13.25 13.40
N ALA A 259 -9.50 12.46 12.67
CA ALA A 259 -9.25 11.06 12.99
C ALA A 259 -8.27 10.86 14.16
N ALA A 260 -7.45 11.86 14.46
CA ALA A 260 -6.46 11.84 15.55
C ALA A 260 -7.10 12.04 16.95
N ASP A 261 -8.31 12.59 17.04
CA ASP A 261 -8.98 12.76 18.32
C ASP A 261 -9.32 11.41 18.98
N PRO A 262 -8.96 11.20 20.25
CA PRO A 262 -9.32 9.98 20.97
C PRO A 262 -10.88 9.87 21.04
N PRO A 263 -11.43 8.64 21.00
CA PRO A 263 -12.87 8.47 21.17
C PRO A 263 -13.29 9.08 22.51
N PRO A 264 -14.47 9.76 22.59
CA PRO A 264 -14.95 10.29 23.85
C PRO A 264 -14.98 9.17 24.89
N GLU A 265 -14.36 9.43 26.04
CA GLU A 265 -14.35 8.49 27.18
C GLU A 265 -15.80 8.08 27.49
N GLN A 266 -16.12 6.81 27.23
CA GLN A 266 -17.41 6.26 27.61
C GLN A 266 -17.44 6.16 29.13
N GLY A 267 -18.08 7.22 29.76
CA GLY A 267 -18.84 7.09 30.98
C GLY A 267 -18.09 6.59 32.22
N GLN A 268 -17.39 7.47 32.92
CA GLN A 268 -17.48 7.48 34.40
C GLN A 268 -18.83 8.05 34.84
N SER A 269 -19.89 7.27 34.76
CA SER A 269 -21.18 7.61 35.36
C SER A 269 -21.84 6.34 35.88
N ALA A 270 -21.42 5.90 37.06
CA ALA A 270 -22.18 5.06 37.99
C ALA A 270 -21.34 4.66 39.22
N ARG A 271 -20.81 5.61 39.98
CA ARG A 271 -20.39 5.37 41.36
C ARG A 271 -20.52 6.66 42.17
N ASP A 272 -21.74 7.11 42.41
CA ASP A 272 -22.05 8.03 43.52
C ASP A 272 -23.58 8.10 43.74
N GLN A 273 -24.19 6.97 44.04
CA GLN A 273 -25.54 6.94 44.62
C GLN A 273 -25.69 5.68 45.49
N THR A 274 -24.85 5.53 46.53
CA THR A 274 -25.17 4.74 47.72
C THR A 274 -24.32 5.23 48.89
N ALA A 275 -24.68 6.37 49.43
CA ALA A 275 -24.35 6.77 50.80
C ALA A 275 -25.31 7.86 51.23
N SER A 276 -26.48 7.46 51.76
CA SER A 276 -27.27 8.19 52.76
C SER A 276 -28.26 7.22 53.40
#